data_ab654bc71d6483453af0f6157a3634c4
#
_entry.id   ab654bc71d6483453af0f6157a3634c4
#
_cell.length_a   1.000
_cell.length_b   1.000
_cell.length_c   1.000
_cell.angle_alpha   90.00
_cell.angle_beta   90.00
_cell.angle_gamma   90.00
#
_symmetry.space_group_name_H-M   'P 1'
#
loop_
_entity.id
_entity.type
_entity.pdbx_description
1 polymer ?
#
loop_
_entity_poly.entity_id
_entity_poly.type
_entity_poly.pdbx_seq_one_letter_code
_entity_poly.pdbx_strand_id
1 'polypeptide(L)'
;MRSVPGRVEFIALLAMLFATIAFSIDAMLPALPEIGADLTPDAINRAQLVVTSFVFGMGIGTFFTGPLSDVFGRKPVLLGGAALYITASIFAAYAETLELLLAARLLQGLGAAGPRVVALAIVRDLHSGREMARIMSFVMMVFTLFPALAPSIGAVIIDVTGWRGIFWAFVLFSSIASIWLMVRLSETHPRENRRPFRLKTFRAALAELFGQRVVVISIGVQALIFAMLFSMISTVQQIYDISFGRAESFPLWFGGVAIFAASGSVLNAALVMRLGMRFLITAMLSVQVVMAGVTLALFAFGLSGTPAFALFLVWQLSVFFQMGLTVGNINAIAMEPVGHIAGLAASVIGATATVAGVLIAVPNGLMFDGTPVPLAAGIFIEAILALLLIRWLVRAEAAEAA
;
A
#
# COMPACT_ATOMS: atom_id res chain seq x y z
N MET A 1 0.97 37.41 3.44
CA MET A 1 0.42 36.46 4.44
C MET A 1 0.35 35.07 3.78
N ARG A 2 1.01 34.04 4.35
CA ARG A 2 0.90 32.66 3.88
C ARG A 2 -0.51 32.17 4.21
N SER A 3 -1.34 31.87 3.20
CA SER A 3 -2.67 31.32 3.44
C SER A 3 -2.51 29.84 3.80
N VAL A 4 -2.61 29.52 5.08
CA VAL A 4 -2.79 28.16 5.55
C VAL A 4 -4.31 27.95 5.63
N PRO A 5 -4.86 26.88 5.00
CA PRO A 5 -6.28 26.59 5.12
C PRO A 5 -6.69 26.36 6.58
N GLY A 6 -7.96 26.58 6.87
CA GLY A 6 -8.49 26.25 8.20
C GLY A 6 -8.26 24.77 8.52
N ARG A 7 -8.19 24.43 9.80
CA ARG A 7 -7.78 23.08 10.27
C ARG A 7 -8.57 21.93 9.61
N VAL A 8 -9.89 22.07 9.52
CA VAL A 8 -10.75 21.03 8.90
C VAL A 8 -10.46 20.91 7.42
N GLU A 9 -10.30 22.04 6.72
CA GLU A 9 -9.97 22.09 5.30
C GLU A 9 -8.57 21.47 5.03
N PHE A 10 -7.60 21.75 5.90
CA PHE A 10 -6.26 21.19 5.80
C PHE A 10 -6.27 19.66 5.93
N ILE A 11 -7.01 19.13 6.92
CA ILE A 11 -7.17 17.68 7.12
C ILE A 11 -7.86 17.06 5.90
N ALA A 12 -8.93 17.68 5.39
CA ALA A 12 -9.66 17.18 4.23
C ALA A 12 -8.79 17.16 2.96
N LEU A 13 -8.01 18.22 2.73
CA LEU A 13 -7.05 18.27 1.61
C LEU A 13 -6.01 17.15 1.67
N LEU A 14 -5.38 16.96 2.84
CA LEU A 14 -4.41 15.88 3.02
C LEU A 14 -5.06 14.50 2.87
N ALA A 15 -6.23 14.31 3.46
CA ALA A 15 -6.98 13.06 3.35
C ALA A 15 -7.32 12.73 1.88
N MET A 16 -7.69 13.73 1.08
CA MET A 16 -7.97 13.56 -0.36
C MET A 16 -6.70 13.18 -1.14
N LEU A 17 -5.55 13.78 -0.81
CA LEU A 17 -4.28 13.37 -1.41
C LEU A 17 -3.93 11.91 -1.10
N PHE A 18 -4.10 11.47 0.14
CA PHE A 18 -3.91 10.06 0.52
C PHE A 18 -4.93 9.14 -0.14
N ALA A 19 -6.19 9.58 -0.20
CA ALA A 19 -7.27 8.82 -0.82
C ALA A 19 -7.03 8.55 -2.32
N THR A 20 -6.28 9.41 -3.03
CA THR A 20 -5.88 9.16 -4.42
C THR A 20 -5.18 7.81 -4.58
N ILE A 21 -4.33 7.42 -3.62
CA ILE A 21 -3.60 6.14 -3.65
C ILE A 21 -4.56 4.96 -3.49
N ALA A 22 -5.37 4.99 -2.43
CA ALA A 22 -6.34 3.92 -2.15
C ALA A 22 -7.37 3.79 -3.29
N PHE A 23 -7.87 4.91 -3.80
CA PHE A 23 -8.80 4.93 -4.94
C PHE A 23 -8.19 4.29 -6.18
N SER A 24 -6.92 4.58 -6.48
CA SER A 24 -6.21 4.01 -7.63
C SER A 24 -6.00 2.49 -7.57
N ILE A 25 -5.95 1.93 -6.36
CA ILE A 25 -5.77 0.49 -6.15
C ILE A 25 -7.13 -0.20 -6.08
N ASP A 26 -7.97 0.23 -5.16
CA ASP A 26 -9.15 -0.53 -4.74
C ASP A 26 -10.34 -0.35 -5.71
N ALA A 27 -10.52 0.85 -6.31
CA ALA A 27 -11.56 1.06 -7.32
C ALA A 27 -11.26 0.34 -8.65
N MET A 28 -10.00 -0.04 -8.89
CA MET A 28 -9.59 -0.79 -10.06
C MET A 28 -9.97 -2.28 -9.98
N LEU A 29 -10.14 -2.84 -8.77
CA LEU A 29 -10.35 -4.28 -8.58
C LEU A 29 -11.55 -4.83 -9.34
N PRO A 30 -12.73 -4.21 -9.33
CA PRO A 30 -13.87 -4.67 -10.10
C PRO A 30 -13.68 -4.64 -11.63
N ALA A 31 -12.71 -3.83 -12.13
CA ALA A 31 -12.41 -3.72 -13.56
C ALA A 31 -11.52 -4.84 -14.10
N LEU A 32 -10.83 -5.58 -13.23
CA LEU A 32 -9.84 -6.57 -13.67
C LEU A 32 -10.39 -7.66 -14.60
N PRO A 33 -11.59 -8.23 -14.39
CA PRO A 33 -12.16 -9.20 -15.32
C PRO A 33 -12.40 -8.62 -16.71
N GLU A 34 -12.96 -7.41 -16.80
CA GLU A 34 -13.25 -6.74 -18.07
C GLU A 34 -11.94 -6.38 -18.81
N ILE A 35 -10.92 -5.88 -18.09
CA ILE A 35 -9.58 -5.64 -18.64
C ILE A 35 -8.96 -6.94 -19.13
N GLY A 36 -9.08 -8.03 -18.38
CA GLY A 36 -8.58 -9.34 -18.77
C GLY A 36 -9.23 -9.86 -20.06
N ALA A 37 -10.54 -9.74 -20.17
CA ALA A 37 -11.28 -10.15 -21.35
C ALA A 37 -10.96 -9.29 -22.59
N ASP A 38 -10.75 -7.99 -22.41
CA ASP A 38 -10.49 -7.03 -23.50
C ASP A 38 -9.04 -7.07 -23.99
N LEU A 39 -8.05 -7.05 -23.09
CA LEU A 39 -6.64 -6.87 -23.43
C LEU A 39 -5.79 -8.14 -23.36
N THR A 40 -6.24 -9.20 -22.72
CA THR A 40 -5.47 -10.45 -22.54
C THR A 40 -6.36 -11.68 -22.39
N PRO A 41 -7.25 -11.96 -23.40
CA PRO A 41 -8.20 -13.05 -23.33
C PRO A 41 -7.53 -14.44 -23.20
N ASP A 42 -6.35 -14.61 -23.78
CA ASP A 42 -5.59 -15.87 -23.73
C ASP A 42 -4.84 -16.09 -22.40
N ALA A 43 -4.77 -15.07 -21.54
CA ALA A 43 -4.02 -15.11 -20.29
C ALA A 43 -4.61 -14.14 -19.25
N ILE A 44 -5.87 -14.36 -18.87
CA ILE A 44 -6.69 -13.47 -18.02
C ILE A 44 -5.98 -13.12 -16.69
N ASN A 45 -5.19 -14.04 -16.13
CA ASN A 45 -4.42 -13.79 -14.91
C ASN A 45 -3.44 -12.62 -15.03
N ARG A 46 -3.01 -12.24 -16.24
CA ARG A 46 -2.12 -11.10 -16.46
C ARG A 46 -2.79 -9.76 -16.13
N ALA A 47 -4.12 -9.68 -16.09
CA ALA A 47 -4.83 -8.46 -15.69
C ALA A 47 -4.49 -8.02 -14.26
N GLN A 48 -4.09 -8.93 -13.38
CA GLN A 48 -3.63 -8.61 -12.02
C GLN A 48 -2.38 -7.72 -12.01
N LEU A 49 -1.56 -7.77 -13.07
CA LEU A 49 -0.40 -6.91 -13.21
C LEU A 49 -0.76 -5.42 -13.27
N VAL A 50 -2.00 -5.07 -13.58
CA VAL A 50 -2.52 -3.70 -13.58
C VAL A 50 -2.41 -3.06 -12.19
N VAL A 51 -2.72 -3.82 -11.14
CA VAL A 51 -2.60 -3.36 -9.76
C VAL A 51 -1.14 -3.34 -9.31
N THR A 52 -0.42 -4.43 -9.55
CA THR A 52 0.95 -4.59 -9.09
C THR A 52 1.92 -3.64 -9.79
N SER A 53 1.71 -3.30 -11.08
CA SER A 53 2.50 -2.29 -11.80
C SER A 53 2.35 -0.89 -11.19
N PHE A 54 1.13 -0.51 -10.77
CA PHE A 54 0.91 0.75 -10.07
C PHE A 54 1.66 0.79 -8.73
N VAL A 55 1.53 -0.26 -7.91
CA VAL A 55 2.20 -0.33 -6.60
C VAL A 55 3.72 -0.38 -6.77
N PHE A 56 4.22 -1.07 -7.78
CA PHE A 56 5.64 -1.11 -8.13
C PHE A 56 6.17 0.29 -8.48
N GLY A 57 5.46 1.01 -9.35
CA GLY A 57 5.77 2.41 -9.68
C GLY A 57 5.76 3.31 -8.46
N MET A 58 4.77 3.16 -7.58
CA MET A 58 4.67 3.91 -6.33
C MET A 58 5.85 3.60 -5.38
N GLY A 59 6.25 2.33 -5.28
CA GLY A 59 7.42 1.92 -4.53
C GLY A 59 8.69 2.62 -5.03
N ILE A 60 8.95 2.58 -6.35
CA ILE A 60 10.09 3.27 -6.96
C ILE A 60 10.01 4.78 -6.72
N GLY A 61 8.85 5.40 -6.94
CA GLY A 61 8.65 6.83 -6.74
C GLY A 61 8.96 7.29 -5.31
N THR A 62 8.65 6.45 -4.32
CA THR A 62 8.87 6.74 -2.91
C THR A 62 10.35 6.97 -2.57
N PHE A 63 11.30 6.29 -3.25
CA PHE A 63 12.75 6.53 -3.07
C PHE A 63 13.15 7.97 -3.35
N PHE A 64 12.54 8.58 -4.37
CA PHE A 64 12.97 9.89 -4.87
C PHE A 64 12.12 11.04 -4.33
N THR A 65 10.88 10.78 -3.96
CA THR A 65 9.92 11.83 -3.60
C THR A 65 10.36 12.64 -2.38
N GLY A 66 10.91 12.00 -1.33
CA GLY A 66 11.43 12.69 -0.16
C GLY A 66 12.56 13.67 -0.52
N PRO A 67 13.70 13.17 -1.04
CA PRO A 67 14.80 14.01 -1.49
C PRO A 67 14.40 15.10 -2.48
N LEU A 68 13.56 14.79 -3.47
CA LEU A 68 13.06 15.78 -4.44
C LEU A 68 12.28 16.90 -3.74
N SER A 69 11.47 16.56 -2.74
CA SER A 69 10.67 17.56 -2.01
C SER A 69 11.51 18.45 -1.10
N ASP A 70 12.68 17.97 -0.65
CA ASP A 70 13.64 18.78 0.11
C ASP A 70 14.42 19.76 -0.80
N VAL A 71 14.61 19.41 -2.07
CA VAL A 71 15.33 20.23 -3.06
C VAL A 71 14.40 21.24 -3.74
N PHE A 72 13.26 20.78 -4.24
CA PHE A 72 12.38 21.59 -5.08
C PHE A 72 11.26 22.27 -4.29
N GLY A 73 10.98 21.80 -3.08
CA GLY A 73 9.86 22.22 -2.25
C GLY A 73 8.72 21.20 -2.26
N ARG A 74 7.86 21.27 -1.27
CA ARG A 74 6.76 20.29 -1.06
C ARG A 74 5.72 20.36 -2.15
N LYS A 75 5.21 21.59 -2.37
CA LYS A 75 4.12 21.84 -3.33
C LYS A 75 4.50 21.54 -4.77
N PRO A 76 5.67 21.97 -5.31
CA PRO A 76 6.07 21.63 -6.69
C PRO A 76 6.19 20.13 -6.92
N VAL A 77 6.71 19.36 -5.94
CA VAL A 77 6.85 17.91 -6.09
C VAL A 77 5.49 17.21 -6.07
N LEU A 78 4.56 17.63 -5.20
CA LEU A 78 3.19 17.11 -5.22
C LEU A 78 2.48 17.41 -6.54
N LEU A 79 2.56 18.65 -7.04
CA LEU A 79 1.91 19.02 -8.30
C LEU A 79 2.55 18.35 -9.51
N GLY A 80 3.88 18.20 -9.53
CA GLY A 80 4.59 17.47 -10.58
C GLY A 80 4.23 15.98 -10.60
N GLY A 81 4.14 15.35 -9.41
CA GLY A 81 3.66 13.98 -9.28
C GLY A 81 2.21 13.83 -9.73
N ALA A 82 1.33 14.77 -9.35
CA ALA A 82 -0.06 14.76 -9.80
C ALA A 82 -0.20 14.97 -11.31
N ALA A 83 0.61 15.83 -11.92
CA ALA A 83 0.64 16.01 -13.37
C ALA A 83 1.04 14.72 -14.09
N LEU A 84 2.10 14.03 -13.59
CA LEU A 84 2.51 12.72 -14.11
C LEU A 84 1.38 11.69 -13.95
N TYR A 85 0.75 11.63 -12.77
CA TYR A 85 -0.37 10.73 -12.49
C TYR A 85 -1.55 10.97 -13.44
N ILE A 86 -1.98 12.23 -13.63
CA ILE A 86 -3.09 12.61 -14.51
C ILE A 86 -2.76 12.23 -15.96
N THR A 87 -1.58 12.59 -16.44
CA THR A 87 -1.13 12.27 -17.81
C THR A 87 -1.08 10.76 -18.03
N ALA A 88 -0.52 10.01 -17.09
CA ALA A 88 -0.49 8.55 -17.16
C ALA A 88 -1.90 7.93 -17.10
N SER A 89 -2.83 8.51 -16.33
CA SER A 89 -4.23 8.06 -16.30
C SER A 89 -4.92 8.27 -17.65
N ILE A 90 -4.66 9.40 -18.32
CA ILE A 90 -5.18 9.65 -19.67
C ILE A 90 -4.64 8.60 -20.65
N PHE A 91 -3.33 8.33 -20.64
CA PHE A 91 -2.76 7.28 -21.49
C PHE A 91 -3.33 5.90 -21.19
N ALA A 92 -3.56 5.58 -19.92
CA ALA A 92 -4.19 4.31 -19.52
C ALA A 92 -5.62 4.16 -20.06
N ALA A 93 -6.40 5.24 -20.11
CA ALA A 93 -7.76 5.22 -20.66
C ALA A 93 -7.80 4.87 -22.16
N TYR A 94 -6.73 5.19 -22.90
CA TYR A 94 -6.59 4.90 -24.33
C TYR A 94 -5.70 3.69 -24.64
N ALA A 95 -5.30 2.92 -23.61
CA ALA A 95 -4.46 1.75 -23.84
C ALA A 95 -5.21 0.66 -24.64
N GLU A 96 -4.59 0.21 -25.75
CA GLU A 96 -5.10 -0.83 -26.63
C GLU A 96 -4.44 -2.19 -26.36
N THR A 97 -3.36 -2.21 -25.59
CA THR A 97 -2.64 -3.43 -25.19
C THR A 97 -2.38 -3.44 -23.70
N LEU A 98 -2.25 -4.65 -23.13
CA LEU A 98 -1.94 -4.78 -21.71
C LEU A 98 -0.61 -4.11 -21.36
N GLU A 99 0.42 -4.24 -22.21
CA GLU A 99 1.75 -3.70 -22.00
C GLU A 99 1.73 -2.16 -21.89
N LEU A 100 0.97 -1.49 -22.75
CA LEU A 100 0.78 -0.03 -22.69
C LEU A 100 0.04 0.36 -21.41
N LEU A 101 -0.98 -0.40 -21.03
CA LEU A 101 -1.69 -0.18 -19.78
C LEU A 101 -0.76 -0.34 -18.57
N LEU A 102 0.06 -1.39 -18.53
CA LEU A 102 1.02 -1.64 -17.44
C LEU A 102 2.08 -0.52 -17.34
N ALA A 103 2.59 -0.05 -18.49
CA ALA A 103 3.52 1.08 -18.54
C ALA A 103 2.86 2.37 -18.00
N ALA A 104 1.63 2.65 -18.41
CA ALA A 104 0.86 3.79 -17.90
C ALA A 104 0.61 3.66 -16.39
N ARG A 105 0.25 2.48 -15.90
CA ARG A 105 0.06 2.20 -14.46
C ARG A 105 1.33 2.40 -13.65
N LEU A 106 2.48 1.99 -14.18
CA LEU A 106 3.78 2.22 -13.54
C LEU A 106 4.08 3.72 -13.42
N LEU A 107 3.89 4.50 -14.49
CA LEU A 107 4.07 5.96 -14.47
C LEU A 107 3.05 6.64 -13.52
N GLN A 108 1.81 6.16 -13.51
CA GLN A 108 0.77 6.62 -12.59
C GLN A 108 1.18 6.38 -11.13
N GLY A 109 1.74 5.19 -10.84
CA GLY A 109 2.29 4.85 -9.52
C GLY A 109 3.43 5.77 -9.10
N LEU A 110 4.38 6.03 -10.01
CA LEU A 110 5.49 6.99 -9.77
C LEU A 110 4.93 8.37 -9.36
N GLY A 111 3.91 8.87 -10.06
CA GLY A 111 3.25 10.14 -9.73
C GLY A 111 2.51 10.13 -8.40
N ALA A 112 1.93 8.99 -8.03
CA ALA A 112 1.18 8.80 -6.79
C ALA A 112 2.05 8.66 -5.52
N ALA A 113 3.36 8.53 -5.64
CA ALA A 113 4.25 8.40 -4.49
C ALA A 113 4.31 9.67 -3.60
N GLY A 114 4.06 10.85 -4.19
CA GLY A 114 4.14 12.14 -3.52
C GLY A 114 3.27 12.27 -2.26
N PRO A 115 1.97 12.02 -2.32
CA PRO A 115 1.04 12.20 -1.22
C PRO A 115 1.48 11.52 0.08
N ARG A 116 1.97 10.30 0.02
CA ARG A 116 2.35 9.53 1.21
C ARG A 116 3.55 10.13 1.95
N VAL A 117 4.55 10.58 1.21
CA VAL A 117 5.83 11.08 1.80
C VAL A 117 5.75 12.57 2.10
N VAL A 118 5.29 13.35 1.12
CA VAL A 118 5.33 14.82 1.19
C VAL A 118 4.23 15.39 2.08
N ALA A 119 3.05 14.77 2.11
CA ALA A 119 1.98 15.25 3.00
C ALA A 119 2.38 15.14 4.48
N LEU A 120 3.06 14.05 4.88
CA LEU A 120 3.62 13.93 6.23
C LEU A 120 4.66 15.01 6.50
N ALA A 121 5.51 15.32 5.52
CA ALA A 121 6.49 16.42 5.64
C ALA A 121 5.79 17.78 5.80
N ILE A 122 4.73 18.05 5.03
CA ILE A 122 3.92 19.29 5.16
C ILE A 122 3.32 19.41 6.56
N VAL A 123 2.77 18.33 7.11
CA VAL A 123 2.21 18.36 8.48
C VAL A 123 3.31 18.69 9.47
N ARG A 124 4.49 18.09 9.35
CA ARG A 124 5.64 18.34 10.22
C ARG A 124 6.23 19.76 10.07
N ASP A 125 6.16 20.32 8.86
CA ASP A 125 6.64 21.68 8.59
C ASP A 125 5.71 22.75 9.23
N LEU A 126 4.42 22.44 9.45
CA LEU A 126 3.39 23.35 9.95
C LEU A 126 2.98 23.11 11.41
N HIS A 127 3.08 21.86 11.87
CA HIS A 127 2.58 21.42 13.17
C HIS A 127 3.59 20.52 13.88
N SER A 128 3.53 20.49 15.20
CA SER A 128 4.41 19.66 16.04
C SER A 128 3.65 18.97 17.18
N GLY A 129 4.25 17.96 17.79
CA GLY A 129 3.74 17.32 18.99
C GLY A 129 2.32 16.77 18.84
N ARG A 130 1.46 17.08 19.82
CA ARG A 130 0.08 16.55 19.89
C ARG A 130 -0.82 16.98 18.72
N GLU A 131 -0.58 18.19 18.18
CA GLU A 131 -1.38 18.69 17.06
C GLU A 131 -1.07 17.93 15.76
N MET A 132 0.20 17.70 15.45
CA MET A 132 0.64 16.84 14.36
C MET A 132 0.02 15.45 14.46
N ALA A 133 0.09 14.81 15.63
CA ALA A 133 -0.46 13.49 15.86
C ALA A 133 -1.98 13.46 15.61
N ARG A 134 -2.71 14.48 16.07
CA ARG A 134 -4.16 14.58 15.86
C ARG A 134 -4.53 14.74 14.39
N ILE A 135 -3.82 15.59 13.63
CA ILE A 135 -4.05 15.78 12.19
C ILE A 135 -3.81 14.46 11.46
N MET A 136 -2.67 13.80 11.73
CA MET A 136 -2.33 12.53 11.08
C MET A 136 -3.33 11.42 11.42
N SER A 137 -3.86 11.37 12.65
CA SER A 137 -4.89 10.39 13.02
C SER A 137 -6.16 10.55 12.17
N PHE A 138 -6.62 11.78 11.93
CA PHE A 138 -7.78 12.01 11.07
C PHE A 138 -7.50 11.65 9.60
N VAL A 139 -6.33 12.03 9.07
CA VAL A 139 -5.91 11.68 7.70
C VAL A 139 -5.86 10.16 7.53
N MET A 140 -5.25 9.46 8.50
CA MET A 140 -5.15 7.99 8.47
C MET A 140 -6.50 7.31 8.62
N MET A 141 -7.42 7.86 9.43
CA MET A 141 -8.79 7.35 9.54
C MET A 141 -9.50 7.38 8.18
N VAL A 142 -9.43 8.50 7.46
CA VAL A 142 -10.02 8.60 6.11
C VAL A 142 -9.34 7.63 5.15
N PHE A 143 -8.01 7.56 5.16
CA PHE A 143 -7.26 6.62 4.33
C PHE A 143 -7.66 5.16 4.57
N THR A 144 -7.89 4.76 5.82
CA THR A 144 -8.30 3.40 6.18
C THR A 144 -9.75 3.08 5.76
N LEU A 145 -10.64 4.09 5.77
CA LEU A 145 -12.03 3.91 5.33
C LEU A 145 -12.19 3.87 3.81
N PHE A 146 -11.27 4.50 3.08
CA PHE A 146 -11.39 4.62 1.62
C PHE A 146 -11.43 3.27 0.90
N PRO A 147 -10.61 2.25 1.23
CA PRO A 147 -10.68 0.91 0.66
C PRO A 147 -12.05 0.24 0.83
N ALA A 148 -12.79 0.59 1.87
CA ALA A 148 -14.13 0.04 2.08
C ALA A 148 -15.17 0.54 1.05
N LEU A 149 -14.98 1.75 0.52
CA LEU A 149 -15.90 2.40 -0.40
C LEU A 149 -15.43 2.33 -1.86
N ALA A 150 -14.12 2.31 -2.08
CA ALA A 150 -13.53 2.45 -3.40
C ALA A 150 -13.97 1.36 -4.39
N PRO A 151 -14.05 0.06 -4.04
CA PRO A 151 -14.54 -0.95 -4.97
C PRO A 151 -16.01 -0.74 -5.37
N SER A 152 -16.86 -0.30 -4.44
CA SER A 152 -18.26 0.01 -4.75
C SER A 152 -18.40 1.20 -5.70
N ILE A 153 -17.60 2.24 -5.49
CA ILE A 153 -17.54 3.40 -6.40
C ILE A 153 -17.02 2.94 -7.78
N GLY A 154 -15.97 2.09 -7.78
CA GLY A 154 -15.41 1.53 -9.00
C GLY A 154 -16.43 0.72 -9.79
N ALA A 155 -17.17 -0.17 -9.15
CA ALA A 155 -18.22 -0.97 -9.78
C ALA A 155 -19.29 -0.09 -10.46
N VAL A 156 -19.79 0.93 -9.77
CA VAL A 156 -20.77 1.88 -10.36
C VAL A 156 -20.20 2.61 -11.58
N ILE A 157 -18.94 3.02 -11.54
CA ILE A 157 -18.29 3.68 -12.68
C ILE A 157 -18.20 2.73 -13.86
N ILE A 158 -17.82 1.47 -13.62
CA ILE A 158 -17.66 0.44 -14.66
C ILE A 158 -19.01 0.14 -15.31
N ASP A 159 -20.07 -0.04 -14.53
CA ASP A 159 -21.42 -0.29 -15.03
C ASP A 159 -21.91 0.78 -16.02
N VAL A 160 -21.50 2.03 -15.82
CA VAL A 160 -21.95 3.16 -16.65
C VAL A 160 -21.01 3.43 -17.84
N THR A 161 -19.70 3.27 -17.65
CA THR A 161 -18.69 3.77 -18.60
C THR A 161 -17.65 2.74 -19.02
N GLY A 162 -17.76 1.47 -18.55
CA GLY A 162 -16.76 0.45 -18.72
C GLY A 162 -15.47 0.72 -17.94
N TRP A 163 -14.51 -0.21 -18.00
CA TRP A 163 -13.28 -0.13 -17.25
C TRP A 163 -12.42 1.12 -17.56
N ARG A 164 -12.50 1.65 -18.80
CA ARG A 164 -11.78 2.86 -19.20
C ARG A 164 -12.27 4.11 -18.45
N GLY A 165 -13.53 4.14 -18.03
CA GLY A 165 -14.12 5.22 -17.24
C GLY A 165 -13.48 5.41 -15.87
N ILE A 166 -12.91 4.36 -15.29
CA ILE A 166 -12.17 4.45 -14.02
C ILE A 166 -10.98 5.40 -14.13
N PHE A 167 -10.25 5.35 -15.23
CA PHE A 167 -9.10 6.24 -15.44
C PHE A 167 -9.53 7.71 -15.56
N TRP A 168 -10.68 7.97 -16.17
CA TRP A 168 -11.25 9.33 -16.19
C TRP A 168 -11.69 9.79 -14.80
N ALA A 169 -12.22 8.90 -13.97
CA ALA A 169 -12.50 9.20 -12.57
C ALA A 169 -11.21 9.53 -11.79
N PHE A 170 -10.11 8.81 -12.05
CA PHE A 170 -8.81 9.14 -11.48
C PHE A 170 -8.28 10.50 -11.92
N VAL A 171 -8.43 10.85 -13.20
CA VAL A 171 -8.10 12.18 -13.73
C VAL A 171 -8.91 13.27 -13.01
N LEU A 172 -10.21 13.08 -12.89
CA LEU A 172 -11.08 14.04 -12.23
C LEU A 172 -10.72 14.22 -10.74
N PHE A 173 -10.59 13.11 -10.00
CA PHE A 173 -10.29 13.12 -8.58
C PHE A 173 -8.94 13.78 -8.30
N SER A 174 -7.89 13.40 -9.03
CA SER A 174 -6.54 13.96 -8.88
C SER A 174 -6.49 15.44 -9.32
N SER A 175 -7.24 15.83 -10.35
CA SER A 175 -7.33 17.22 -10.78
C SER A 175 -7.97 18.11 -9.70
N ILE A 176 -9.07 17.66 -9.10
CA ILE A 176 -9.72 18.37 -7.99
C ILE A 176 -8.75 18.53 -6.82
N ALA A 177 -8.10 17.44 -6.40
CA ALA A 177 -7.12 17.46 -5.30
C ALA A 177 -5.95 18.42 -5.59
N SER A 178 -5.45 18.41 -6.84
CA SER A 178 -4.32 19.24 -7.26
C SER A 178 -4.66 20.71 -7.35
N ILE A 179 -5.83 21.05 -7.90
CA ILE A 179 -6.34 22.43 -7.95
C ILE A 179 -6.55 22.95 -6.54
N TRP A 180 -7.16 22.15 -5.67
CA TRP A 180 -7.38 22.51 -4.27
C TRP A 180 -6.03 22.77 -3.55
N LEU A 181 -5.06 21.86 -3.70
CA LEU A 181 -3.70 22.04 -3.19
C LEU A 181 -3.07 23.33 -3.74
N MET A 182 -3.20 23.56 -5.05
CA MET A 182 -2.57 24.70 -5.73
C MET A 182 -3.10 26.02 -5.22
N VAL A 183 -4.42 26.13 -5.01
CA VAL A 183 -5.09 27.37 -4.62
C VAL A 183 -4.98 27.63 -3.12
N ARG A 184 -5.09 26.59 -2.28
CA ARG A 184 -5.31 26.78 -0.83
C ARG A 184 -4.06 26.59 0.02
N LEU A 185 -3.06 25.84 -0.44
CA LEU A 185 -1.84 25.60 0.33
C LEU A 185 -0.67 26.38 -0.26
N SER A 186 -0.06 27.24 0.55
CA SER A 186 1.22 27.86 0.21
C SER A 186 2.37 26.85 0.37
N GLU A 187 3.51 27.12 -0.31
CA GLU A 187 4.74 26.33 -0.11
C GLU A 187 5.18 26.35 1.38
N THR A 188 5.36 25.18 1.96
CA THR A 188 5.73 25.04 3.37
C THR A 188 7.24 24.93 3.59
N HIS A 189 8.00 24.63 2.52
CA HIS A 189 9.45 24.51 2.53
C HIS A 189 10.11 25.64 1.71
N PRO A 190 10.35 26.83 2.31
CA PRO A 190 10.85 28.00 1.60
C PRO A 190 12.27 27.76 1.06
N ARG A 191 12.64 28.54 0.04
CA ARG A 191 13.91 28.35 -0.69
C ARG A 191 15.15 28.38 0.21
N GLU A 192 15.11 29.17 1.30
CA GLU A 192 16.21 29.32 2.24
C GLU A 192 16.51 28.01 3.02
N ASN A 193 15.50 27.17 3.19
CA ASN A 193 15.61 25.89 3.91
C ASN A 193 15.93 24.70 3.00
N ARG A 194 15.94 24.91 1.66
CA ARG A 194 16.18 23.84 0.69
C ARG A 194 17.64 23.42 0.71
N ARG A 195 17.84 22.10 0.72
CA ARG A 195 19.17 21.51 0.68
C ARG A 195 19.45 20.92 -0.70
N PRO A 196 20.61 21.20 -1.31
CA PRO A 196 20.95 20.61 -2.60
C PRO A 196 21.05 19.09 -2.43
N PHE A 197 20.52 18.33 -3.41
CA PHE A 197 20.69 16.88 -3.45
C PHE A 197 22.18 16.55 -3.64
N ARG A 198 22.76 15.87 -2.65
CA ARG A 198 24.16 15.42 -2.72
C ARG A 198 24.17 13.89 -2.85
N LEU A 199 24.45 13.40 -4.02
CA LEU A 199 24.52 11.97 -4.30
C LEU A 199 25.47 11.22 -3.35
N LYS A 200 26.60 11.85 -2.97
CA LYS A 200 27.55 11.28 -2.01
C LYS A 200 26.91 11.05 -0.64
N THR A 201 26.16 12.03 -0.11
CA THR A 201 25.46 11.93 1.17
C THR A 201 24.35 10.89 1.10
N PHE A 202 23.60 10.84 -0.02
CA PHE A 202 22.55 9.85 -0.25
C PHE A 202 23.13 8.43 -0.28
N ARG A 203 24.22 8.22 -1.04
CA ARG A 203 24.91 6.90 -1.08
C ARG A 203 25.49 6.50 0.27
N ALA A 204 26.04 7.42 1.03
CA ALA A 204 26.55 7.14 2.38
C ALA A 204 25.42 6.69 3.32
N ALA A 205 24.28 7.39 3.28
CA ALA A 205 23.12 7.02 4.08
C ALA A 205 22.51 5.66 3.66
N LEU A 206 22.49 5.33 2.35
CA LEU A 206 22.12 4.00 1.88
C LEU A 206 23.08 2.92 2.39
N ALA A 207 24.40 3.17 2.31
CA ALA A 207 25.41 2.23 2.82
C ALA A 207 25.26 2.01 4.32
N GLU A 208 24.98 3.06 5.08
CA GLU A 208 24.71 2.98 6.52
C GLU A 208 23.45 2.15 6.81
N LEU A 209 22.33 2.43 6.12
CA LEU A 209 21.07 1.70 6.27
C LEU A 209 21.23 0.20 6.00
N PHE A 210 21.81 -0.15 4.85
CA PHE A 210 22.00 -1.54 4.46
C PHE A 210 23.17 -2.23 5.20
N GLY A 211 24.01 -1.48 5.89
CA GLY A 211 25.01 -1.98 6.82
C GLY A 211 24.42 -2.44 8.16
N GLN A 212 23.24 -1.96 8.53
CA GLN A 212 22.55 -2.31 9.77
C GLN A 212 21.75 -3.61 9.61
N ARG A 213 22.14 -4.67 10.31
CA ARG A 213 21.47 -5.96 10.27
C ARG A 213 19.98 -5.89 10.62
N VAL A 214 19.64 -5.11 11.66
CA VAL A 214 18.24 -4.89 12.09
C VAL A 214 17.41 -4.28 10.97
N VAL A 215 17.95 -3.28 10.25
CA VAL A 215 17.27 -2.63 9.12
C VAL A 215 17.02 -3.62 7.99
N VAL A 216 18.02 -4.37 7.56
CA VAL A 216 17.92 -5.32 6.44
C VAL A 216 16.89 -6.42 6.72
N ILE A 217 16.94 -7.01 7.94
CA ILE A 217 15.97 -8.05 8.33
C ILE A 217 14.57 -7.45 8.41
N SER A 218 14.42 -6.26 8.98
CA SER A 218 13.12 -5.58 9.09
C SER A 218 12.53 -5.27 7.70
N ILE A 219 13.36 -4.85 6.72
CA ILE A 219 12.94 -4.68 5.33
C ILE A 219 12.44 -6.02 4.75
N GLY A 220 13.16 -7.11 5.00
CA GLY A 220 12.76 -8.45 4.54
C GLY A 220 11.41 -8.89 5.13
N VAL A 221 11.22 -8.72 6.43
CA VAL A 221 9.94 -9.03 7.11
C VAL A 221 8.81 -8.16 6.53
N GLN A 222 9.04 -6.86 6.38
CA GLN A 222 8.05 -5.94 5.84
C GLN A 222 7.71 -6.24 4.38
N ALA A 223 8.70 -6.63 3.56
CA ALA A 223 8.49 -7.03 2.17
C ALA A 223 7.58 -8.26 2.07
N LEU A 224 7.77 -9.26 2.93
CA LEU A 224 6.92 -10.45 2.99
C LEU A 224 5.51 -10.13 3.49
N ILE A 225 5.37 -9.23 4.47
CA ILE A 225 4.05 -8.73 4.92
C ILE A 225 3.32 -8.01 3.76
N PHE A 226 4.03 -7.18 3.01
CA PHE A 226 3.46 -6.52 1.84
C PHE A 226 3.18 -7.51 0.70
N ALA A 227 4.00 -8.54 0.52
CA ALA A 227 3.75 -9.59 -0.46
C ALA A 227 2.42 -10.30 -0.19
N MET A 228 2.16 -10.72 1.05
CA MET A 228 0.87 -11.31 1.47
C MET A 228 -0.31 -10.38 1.15
N LEU A 229 -0.17 -9.08 1.43
CA LEU A 229 -1.20 -8.09 1.14
C LEU A 229 -1.44 -7.95 -0.37
N PHE A 230 -0.37 -7.75 -1.14
CA PHE A 230 -0.48 -7.51 -2.58
C PHE A 230 -0.92 -8.76 -3.33
N SER A 231 -0.50 -9.95 -2.91
CA SER A 231 -1.01 -11.23 -3.43
C SER A 231 -2.52 -11.35 -3.23
N MET A 232 -2.99 -11.04 -2.01
CA MET A 232 -4.42 -11.06 -1.71
C MET A 232 -5.18 -10.01 -2.54
N ILE A 233 -4.75 -8.75 -2.55
CA ILE A 233 -5.45 -7.66 -3.25
C ILE A 233 -5.54 -7.95 -4.76
N SER A 234 -4.44 -8.41 -5.37
CA SER A 234 -4.41 -8.64 -6.82
C SER A 234 -5.27 -9.81 -7.28
N THR A 235 -5.52 -10.79 -6.40
CA THR A 235 -6.19 -12.05 -6.77
C THR A 235 -7.63 -12.13 -6.26
N VAL A 236 -7.95 -11.37 -5.21
CA VAL A 236 -9.21 -11.50 -4.46
C VAL A 236 -10.44 -11.40 -5.35
N GLN A 237 -10.47 -10.46 -6.29
CA GLN A 237 -11.62 -10.26 -7.17
C GLN A 237 -11.87 -11.48 -8.04
N GLN A 238 -10.83 -12.07 -8.66
CA GLN A 238 -10.95 -13.30 -9.47
C GLN A 238 -11.43 -14.49 -8.62
N ILE A 239 -10.99 -14.60 -7.37
CA ILE A 239 -11.43 -15.65 -6.46
C ILE A 239 -12.93 -15.50 -6.13
N TYR A 240 -13.40 -14.28 -5.85
CA TYR A 240 -14.84 -14.05 -5.65
C TYR A 240 -15.65 -14.40 -6.87
N ASP A 241 -15.19 -14.01 -8.05
CA ASP A 241 -15.87 -14.25 -9.31
C ASP A 241 -15.83 -15.73 -9.70
N ILE A 242 -14.63 -16.27 -9.96
CA ILE A 242 -14.44 -17.59 -10.57
C ILE A 242 -14.62 -18.71 -9.55
N SER A 243 -14.03 -18.60 -8.35
CA SER A 243 -14.08 -19.70 -7.38
C SER A 243 -15.40 -19.76 -6.62
N PHE A 244 -16.05 -18.61 -6.39
CA PHE A 244 -17.26 -18.53 -5.56
C PHE A 244 -18.52 -18.04 -6.30
N GLY A 245 -18.44 -17.54 -7.53
CA GLY A 245 -19.57 -16.99 -8.28
C GLY A 245 -20.19 -15.76 -7.61
N ARG A 246 -19.39 -14.90 -7.00
CA ARG A 246 -19.83 -13.76 -6.19
C ARG A 246 -19.28 -12.40 -6.68
N ALA A 247 -19.10 -12.26 -7.98
CA ALA A 247 -18.59 -11.01 -8.58
C ALA A 247 -19.43 -9.79 -8.20
N GLU A 248 -20.76 -9.86 -8.29
CA GLU A 248 -21.67 -8.74 -8.00
C GLU A 248 -21.59 -8.29 -6.53
N SER A 249 -21.41 -9.21 -5.60
CA SER A 249 -21.34 -8.91 -4.16
C SER A 249 -19.91 -8.60 -3.66
N PHE A 250 -18.89 -8.76 -4.52
CA PHE A 250 -17.49 -8.50 -4.17
C PHE A 250 -17.26 -7.15 -3.49
N PRO A 251 -17.77 -6.00 -4.03
CA PRO A 251 -17.50 -4.72 -3.42
C PRO A 251 -17.99 -4.60 -1.97
N LEU A 252 -19.14 -5.20 -1.66
CA LEU A 252 -19.73 -5.19 -0.31
C LEU A 252 -18.91 -6.05 0.67
N TRP A 253 -18.53 -7.25 0.26
CA TRP A 253 -17.72 -8.14 1.10
C TRP A 253 -16.33 -7.57 1.34
N PHE A 254 -15.67 -7.07 0.29
CA PHE A 254 -14.36 -6.44 0.41
C PHE A 254 -14.41 -5.22 1.33
N GLY A 255 -15.42 -4.38 1.17
CA GLY A 255 -15.65 -3.21 2.03
C GLY A 255 -15.87 -3.62 3.50
N GLY A 256 -16.67 -4.63 3.76
CA GLY A 256 -16.89 -5.18 5.09
C GLY A 256 -15.58 -5.68 5.72
N VAL A 257 -14.81 -6.48 4.99
CA VAL A 257 -13.50 -6.96 5.43
C VAL A 257 -12.56 -5.80 5.75
N ALA A 258 -12.50 -4.77 4.90
CA ALA A 258 -11.63 -3.61 5.11
C ALA A 258 -12.00 -2.84 6.40
N ILE A 259 -13.29 -2.65 6.68
CA ILE A 259 -13.76 -2.01 7.92
C ILE A 259 -13.33 -2.81 9.15
N PHE A 260 -13.56 -4.13 9.16
CA PHE A 260 -13.17 -4.97 10.28
C PHE A 260 -11.66 -5.06 10.45
N ALA A 261 -10.90 -5.09 9.35
CA ALA A 261 -9.44 -5.11 9.37
C ALA A 261 -8.82 -3.86 10.02
N ALA A 262 -9.48 -2.71 9.91
CA ALA A 262 -9.06 -1.47 10.56
C ALA A 262 -8.94 -1.59 12.09
N SER A 263 -9.71 -2.49 12.72
CA SER A 263 -9.62 -2.78 14.15
C SER A 263 -8.25 -3.33 14.58
N GLY A 264 -7.46 -3.89 13.66
CA GLY A 264 -6.09 -4.31 13.93
C GLY A 264 -5.18 -3.17 14.42
N SER A 265 -5.34 -1.96 13.86
CA SER A 265 -4.58 -0.78 14.31
C SER A 265 -5.01 -0.33 15.72
N VAL A 266 -6.30 -0.42 16.03
CA VAL A 266 -6.83 -0.12 17.38
C VAL A 266 -6.28 -1.13 18.39
N LEU A 267 -6.30 -2.40 18.04
CA LEU A 267 -5.76 -3.46 18.90
C LEU A 267 -4.24 -3.27 19.12
N ASN A 268 -3.49 -2.91 18.08
CA ASN A 268 -2.08 -2.61 18.22
C ASN A 268 -1.84 -1.46 19.21
N ALA A 269 -2.58 -0.37 19.08
CA ALA A 269 -2.45 0.78 20.00
C ALA A 269 -2.73 0.40 21.45
N ALA A 270 -3.67 -0.52 21.70
CA ALA A 270 -3.99 -0.99 23.04
C ALA A 270 -2.93 -1.93 23.63
N LEU A 271 -2.29 -2.75 22.79
CA LEU A 271 -1.43 -3.84 23.24
C LEU A 271 0.07 -3.55 23.16
N VAL A 272 0.52 -2.67 22.25
CA VAL A 272 1.95 -2.49 21.97
C VAL A 272 2.77 -2.05 23.18
N MET A 273 2.20 -1.21 24.04
CA MET A 273 2.87 -0.74 25.26
C MET A 273 2.99 -1.84 26.34
N ARG A 274 2.15 -2.87 26.28
CA ARG A 274 2.14 -3.97 27.27
C ARG A 274 2.93 -5.18 26.80
N LEU A 275 2.81 -5.52 25.52
CA LEU A 275 3.36 -6.75 24.96
C LEU A 275 4.66 -6.53 24.15
N GLY A 276 4.87 -5.29 23.70
CA GLY A 276 6.01 -4.93 22.89
C GLY A 276 5.85 -5.24 21.39
N MET A 277 6.57 -4.51 20.55
CA MET A 277 6.48 -4.58 19.09
C MET A 277 6.87 -5.96 18.55
N ARG A 278 8.00 -6.52 19.02
CA ARG A 278 8.56 -7.81 18.56
C ARG A 278 7.61 -8.97 18.85
N PHE A 279 6.97 -8.97 20.01
CA PHE A 279 5.97 -9.99 20.37
C PHE A 279 4.74 -9.92 19.47
N LEU A 280 4.18 -8.72 19.24
CA LEU A 280 2.98 -8.54 18.40
C LEU A 280 3.20 -9.00 16.96
N ILE A 281 4.35 -8.64 16.37
CA ILE A 281 4.72 -9.09 15.02
C ILE A 281 4.83 -10.62 14.99
N THR A 282 5.56 -11.21 15.93
CA THR A 282 5.79 -12.66 15.98
C THR A 282 4.49 -13.43 16.19
N ALA A 283 3.64 -12.97 17.12
CA ALA A 283 2.35 -13.57 17.40
C ALA A 283 1.42 -13.51 16.16
N MET A 284 1.33 -12.34 15.51
CA MET A 284 0.46 -12.19 14.33
C MET A 284 0.94 -13.01 13.14
N LEU A 285 2.25 -13.04 12.88
CA LEU A 285 2.82 -13.90 11.83
C LEU A 285 2.62 -15.39 12.14
N SER A 286 2.68 -15.80 13.40
CA SER A 286 2.36 -17.17 13.80
C SER A 286 0.88 -17.52 13.53
N VAL A 287 -0.03 -16.60 13.85
CA VAL A 287 -1.45 -16.73 13.49
C VAL A 287 -1.62 -16.85 11.98
N GLN A 288 -0.88 -16.02 11.21
CA GLN A 288 -0.98 -16.04 9.75
C GLN A 288 -0.48 -17.36 9.14
N VAL A 289 0.59 -17.95 9.67
CA VAL A 289 1.05 -19.30 9.27
C VAL A 289 -0.05 -20.35 9.50
N VAL A 290 -0.69 -20.32 10.66
CA VAL A 290 -1.78 -21.27 10.99
C VAL A 290 -2.98 -21.04 10.05
N MET A 291 -3.42 -19.78 9.91
CA MET A 291 -4.58 -19.45 9.08
C MET A 291 -4.36 -19.80 7.60
N ALA A 292 -3.21 -19.45 7.03
CA ALA A 292 -2.89 -19.80 5.65
C ALA A 292 -2.71 -21.31 5.46
N GLY A 293 -2.07 -22.00 6.42
CA GLY A 293 -1.91 -23.45 6.39
C GLY A 293 -3.23 -24.22 6.47
N VAL A 294 -4.14 -23.82 7.37
CA VAL A 294 -5.49 -24.40 7.49
C VAL A 294 -6.28 -24.13 6.19
N THR A 295 -6.23 -22.90 5.68
CA THR A 295 -6.91 -22.54 4.44
C THR A 295 -6.38 -23.38 3.26
N LEU A 296 -5.07 -23.47 3.11
CA LEU A 296 -4.43 -24.29 2.08
C LEU A 296 -4.88 -25.76 2.17
N ALA A 297 -4.80 -26.34 3.37
CA ALA A 297 -5.18 -27.73 3.59
C ALA A 297 -6.65 -27.98 3.24
N LEU A 298 -7.58 -27.18 3.75
CA LEU A 298 -9.01 -27.39 3.54
C LEU A 298 -9.41 -27.20 2.07
N PHE A 299 -8.84 -26.22 1.36
CA PHE A 299 -9.10 -26.07 -0.07
C PHE A 299 -8.47 -27.19 -0.89
N ALA A 300 -7.25 -27.63 -0.56
CA ALA A 300 -6.59 -28.76 -1.21
C ALA A 300 -7.35 -30.08 -1.02
N PHE A 301 -8.07 -30.24 0.12
CA PHE A 301 -8.97 -31.40 0.36
C PHE A 301 -10.39 -31.21 -0.22
N GLY A 302 -10.61 -30.17 -1.03
CA GLY A 302 -11.85 -29.98 -1.78
C GLY A 302 -12.99 -29.30 -1.00
N LEU A 303 -12.68 -28.52 0.04
CA LEU A 303 -13.70 -27.71 0.71
C LEU A 303 -14.36 -26.74 -0.30
N SER A 304 -15.69 -26.76 -0.37
CA SER A 304 -16.47 -26.00 -1.34
C SER A 304 -17.74 -25.40 -0.74
N GLY A 305 -18.46 -24.59 -1.51
CA GLY A 305 -19.72 -24.00 -1.09
C GLY A 305 -19.60 -22.89 -0.04
N THR A 306 -20.65 -22.70 0.74
CA THR A 306 -20.74 -21.65 1.76
C THR A 306 -19.64 -21.73 2.83
N PRO A 307 -19.28 -22.90 3.38
CA PRO A 307 -18.19 -23.02 4.34
C PRO A 307 -16.83 -22.58 3.78
N ALA A 308 -16.56 -22.90 2.51
CA ALA A 308 -15.34 -22.49 1.81
C ALA A 308 -15.27 -20.96 1.69
N PHE A 309 -16.37 -20.31 1.31
CA PHE A 309 -16.45 -18.86 1.21
C PHE A 309 -16.28 -18.20 2.59
N ALA A 310 -16.91 -18.74 3.64
CA ALA A 310 -16.74 -18.21 5.00
C ALA A 310 -15.30 -18.33 5.49
N LEU A 311 -14.64 -19.46 5.24
CA LEU A 311 -13.21 -19.64 5.56
C LEU A 311 -12.35 -18.63 4.81
N PHE A 312 -12.61 -18.44 3.51
CA PHE A 312 -11.88 -17.47 2.69
C PHE A 312 -12.03 -16.05 3.23
N LEU A 313 -13.24 -15.62 3.62
CA LEU A 313 -13.49 -14.31 4.21
C LEU A 313 -12.73 -14.10 5.52
N VAL A 314 -12.73 -15.09 6.41
CA VAL A 314 -12.00 -15.01 7.70
C VAL A 314 -10.50 -14.94 7.45
N TRP A 315 -10.00 -15.71 6.49
CA TRP A 315 -8.58 -15.68 6.12
C TRP A 315 -8.20 -14.35 5.45
N GLN A 316 -8.98 -13.84 4.50
CA GLN A 316 -8.79 -12.52 3.88
C GLN A 316 -8.77 -11.43 4.97
N LEU A 317 -9.71 -11.48 5.92
CA LEU A 317 -9.73 -10.57 7.04
C LEU A 317 -8.41 -10.64 7.83
N SER A 318 -7.89 -11.84 8.11
CA SER A 318 -6.65 -12.01 8.85
C SER A 318 -5.44 -11.40 8.13
N VAL A 319 -5.38 -11.51 6.79
CA VAL A 319 -4.32 -10.91 5.95
C VAL A 319 -4.36 -9.38 5.99
N PHE A 320 -5.55 -8.77 6.00
CA PHE A 320 -5.67 -7.31 6.08
C PHE A 320 -5.46 -6.80 7.51
N PHE A 321 -6.01 -7.51 8.49
CA PHE A 321 -5.90 -7.19 9.91
C PHE A 321 -4.45 -7.17 10.41
N GLN A 322 -3.61 -8.10 9.93
CA GLN A 322 -2.19 -8.16 10.32
C GLN A 322 -1.44 -6.85 9.99
N MET A 323 -1.85 -6.11 8.97
CA MET A 323 -1.20 -4.86 8.58
C MET A 323 -1.17 -3.85 9.74
N GLY A 324 -2.30 -3.78 10.48
CA GLY A 324 -2.43 -2.90 11.64
C GLY A 324 -1.52 -3.27 12.82
N LEU A 325 -1.22 -4.56 12.99
CA LEU A 325 -0.38 -5.06 14.09
C LEU A 325 1.11 -5.17 13.74
N THR A 326 1.47 -5.15 12.45
CA THR A 326 2.84 -5.49 12.04
C THR A 326 3.59 -4.33 11.41
N VAL A 327 2.99 -3.60 10.45
CA VAL A 327 3.72 -2.62 9.63
C VAL A 327 4.27 -1.45 10.44
N GLY A 328 3.46 -0.88 11.34
CA GLY A 328 3.92 0.21 12.20
C GLY A 328 5.04 -0.23 13.13
N ASN A 329 4.91 -1.41 13.70
CA ASN A 329 5.88 -1.97 14.63
C ASN A 329 7.21 -2.32 13.95
N ILE A 330 7.18 -2.97 12.78
CA ILE A 330 8.41 -3.32 12.06
C ILE A 330 9.14 -2.08 11.52
N ASN A 331 8.39 -1.05 11.09
CA ASN A 331 8.97 0.24 10.73
C ASN A 331 9.67 0.91 11.92
N ALA A 332 9.06 0.89 13.10
CA ALA A 332 9.66 1.46 14.30
C ALA A 332 10.97 0.74 14.66
N ILE A 333 10.97 -0.61 14.66
CA ILE A 333 12.17 -1.42 14.89
C ILE A 333 13.26 -1.10 13.87
N ALA A 334 12.92 -1.02 12.58
CA ALA A 334 13.89 -0.70 11.52
C ALA A 334 14.52 0.69 11.69
N MET A 335 13.81 1.64 12.30
CA MET A 335 14.30 3.02 12.49
C MET A 335 15.07 3.22 13.79
N GLU A 336 15.04 2.27 14.76
CA GLU A 336 15.76 2.37 16.03
C GLU A 336 17.25 2.74 15.84
N PRO A 337 18.04 2.05 14.99
CA PRO A 337 19.47 2.33 14.85
C PRO A 337 19.80 3.55 13.98
N VAL A 338 18.84 4.11 13.24
CA VAL A 338 19.06 5.14 12.21
C VAL A 338 18.21 6.40 12.41
N GLY A 339 17.83 6.68 13.65
CA GLY A 339 16.96 7.81 14.01
C GLY A 339 17.47 9.18 13.57
N HIS A 340 18.79 9.38 13.46
CA HIS A 340 19.41 10.64 13.00
C HIS A 340 19.18 10.93 11.50
N ILE A 341 18.85 9.92 10.70
CA ILE A 341 18.48 10.02 9.27
C ILE A 341 17.03 9.56 9.01
N ALA A 342 16.16 9.63 10.02
CA ALA A 342 14.83 9.04 10.04
C ALA A 342 13.97 9.32 8.79
N GLY A 343 14.02 10.55 8.24
CA GLY A 343 13.24 10.91 7.06
C GLY A 343 13.63 10.13 5.79
N LEU A 344 14.94 10.02 5.56
CA LEU A 344 15.47 9.22 4.44
C LEU A 344 15.28 7.72 4.70
N ALA A 345 15.56 7.28 5.94
CA ALA A 345 15.41 5.90 6.34
C ALA A 345 13.98 5.39 6.10
N ALA A 346 12.96 6.12 6.54
CA ALA A 346 11.56 5.76 6.34
C ALA A 346 11.19 5.62 4.85
N SER A 347 11.68 6.54 4.00
CA SER A 347 11.44 6.46 2.55
C SER A 347 12.11 5.25 1.92
N VAL A 348 13.38 4.98 2.24
CA VAL A 348 14.15 3.87 1.66
C VAL A 348 13.61 2.52 2.14
N ILE A 349 13.35 2.37 3.46
CA ILE A 349 12.79 1.15 4.04
C ILE A 349 11.43 0.84 3.40
N GLY A 350 10.52 1.82 3.40
CA GLY A 350 9.19 1.65 2.83
C GLY A 350 9.20 1.37 1.34
N ALA A 351 10.04 2.07 0.56
CA ALA A 351 10.18 1.87 -0.88
C ALA A 351 10.74 0.48 -1.20
N THR A 352 11.84 0.09 -0.55
CA THR A 352 12.47 -1.23 -0.76
C THR A 352 11.50 -2.36 -0.41
N ALA A 353 10.82 -2.25 0.73
CA ALA A 353 9.84 -3.25 1.15
C ALA A 353 8.64 -3.33 0.19
N THR A 354 8.16 -2.19 -0.34
CA THR A 354 7.05 -2.17 -1.31
C THR A 354 7.47 -2.81 -2.63
N VAL A 355 8.62 -2.43 -3.18
CA VAL A 355 9.14 -2.98 -4.45
C VAL A 355 9.37 -4.48 -4.32
N ALA A 356 10.06 -4.93 -3.25
CA ALA A 356 10.31 -6.35 -3.01
C ALA A 356 9.00 -7.12 -2.79
N GLY A 357 8.07 -6.56 -2.01
CA GLY A 357 6.77 -7.16 -1.75
C GLY A 357 5.96 -7.40 -3.02
N VAL A 358 5.94 -6.42 -3.94
CA VAL A 358 5.29 -6.59 -5.25
C VAL A 358 5.94 -7.68 -6.08
N LEU A 359 7.29 -7.70 -6.15
CA LEU A 359 8.00 -8.72 -6.93
C LEU A 359 7.74 -10.14 -6.41
N ILE A 360 7.58 -10.30 -5.08
CA ILE A 360 7.24 -11.58 -4.46
C ILE A 360 5.75 -11.93 -4.73
N ALA A 361 4.85 -10.94 -4.73
CA ALA A 361 3.42 -11.15 -4.93
C ALA A 361 3.03 -11.53 -6.38
N VAL A 362 3.75 -11.02 -7.38
CA VAL A 362 3.43 -11.23 -8.81
C VAL A 362 3.28 -12.72 -9.17
N PRO A 363 4.19 -13.64 -8.81
CA PRO A 363 4.03 -15.05 -9.11
C PRO A 363 2.74 -15.65 -8.55
N ASN A 364 2.34 -15.29 -7.33
CA ASN A 364 1.13 -15.84 -6.70
C ASN A 364 -0.13 -15.51 -7.51
N GLY A 365 -0.20 -14.29 -8.03
CA GLY A 365 -1.31 -13.89 -8.87
C GLY A 365 -1.32 -14.60 -10.22
N LEU A 366 -0.17 -14.71 -10.87
CA LEU A 366 -0.05 -15.36 -12.18
C LEU A 366 -0.33 -16.87 -12.13
N MET A 367 -0.14 -17.51 -10.96
CA MET A 367 -0.42 -18.94 -10.74
C MET A 367 -1.89 -19.25 -10.44
N PHE A 368 -2.80 -18.28 -10.46
CA PHE A 368 -4.21 -18.53 -10.20
C PHE A 368 -4.78 -19.56 -11.18
N ASP A 369 -5.39 -20.64 -10.67
CA ASP A 369 -5.89 -21.79 -11.38
C ASP A 369 -7.43 -21.95 -11.31
N GLY A 370 -8.13 -20.91 -10.89
CA GLY A 370 -9.57 -20.93 -10.62
C GLY A 370 -9.92 -21.28 -9.17
N THR A 371 -8.92 -21.60 -8.33
CA THR A 371 -9.10 -21.94 -6.91
C THR A 371 -8.30 -21.03 -6.01
N PRO A 372 -8.63 -20.93 -4.71
CA PRO A 372 -7.81 -20.20 -3.73
C PRO A 372 -6.47 -20.87 -3.37
N VAL A 373 -6.22 -22.11 -3.85
CA VAL A 373 -5.05 -22.93 -3.44
C VAL A 373 -3.71 -22.28 -3.76
N PRO A 374 -3.43 -21.77 -4.97
CA PRO A 374 -2.15 -21.14 -5.26
C PRO A 374 -1.88 -19.92 -4.38
N LEU A 375 -2.90 -19.08 -4.16
CA LEU A 375 -2.79 -17.93 -3.27
C LEU A 375 -2.49 -18.34 -1.83
N ALA A 376 -3.20 -19.36 -1.33
CA ALA A 376 -2.99 -19.86 0.03
C ALA A 376 -1.59 -20.46 0.22
N ALA A 377 -1.07 -21.17 -0.78
CA ALA A 377 0.29 -21.73 -0.78
C ALA A 377 1.35 -20.60 -0.77
N GLY A 378 1.18 -19.59 -1.60
CA GLY A 378 2.08 -18.43 -1.65
C GLY A 378 2.12 -17.69 -0.32
N ILE A 379 0.98 -17.30 0.22
CA ILE A 379 0.88 -16.59 1.50
C ILE A 379 1.38 -17.46 2.66
N PHE A 380 1.18 -18.78 2.62
CA PHE A 380 1.71 -19.69 3.65
C PHE A 380 3.24 -19.68 3.67
N ILE A 381 3.88 -19.75 2.51
CA ILE A 381 5.34 -19.67 2.37
C ILE A 381 5.86 -18.30 2.85
N GLU A 382 5.23 -17.22 2.40
CA GLU A 382 5.56 -15.85 2.79
C GLU A 382 5.46 -15.64 4.31
N ALA A 383 4.41 -16.18 4.94
CA ALA A 383 4.20 -16.09 6.39
C ALA A 383 5.26 -16.87 7.18
N ILE A 384 5.63 -18.09 6.72
CA ILE A 384 6.70 -18.86 7.33
C ILE A 384 8.04 -18.12 7.24
N LEU A 385 8.38 -17.61 6.06
CA LEU A 385 9.64 -16.88 5.86
C LEU A 385 9.69 -15.62 6.73
N ALA A 386 8.59 -14.85 6.79
CA ALA A 386 8.50 -13.66 7.64
C ALA A 386 8.66 -14.02 9.13
N LEU A 387 8.00 -15.11 9.56
CA LEU A 387 8.10 -15.60 10.94
C LEU A 387 9.52 -16.07 11.30
N LEU A 388 10.21 -16.74 10.38
CA LEU A 388 11.59 -17.16 10.57
C LEU A 388 12.53 -15.96 10.69
N LEU A 389 12.37 -14.95 9.82
CA LEU A 389 13.17 -13.74 9.85
C LEU A 389 13.00 -12.94 11.14
N ILE A 390 11.75 -12.72 11.60
CA ILE A 390 11.52 -11.97 12.83
C ILE A 390 12.04 -12.74 14.07
N ARG A 391 11.87 -14.05 14.11
CA ARG A 391 12.43 -14.88 15.19
C ARG A 391 13.96 -14.86 15.20
N TRP A 392 14.58 -14.86 14.03
CA TRP A 392 16.03 -14.72 13.92
C TRP A 392 16.51 -13.36 14.44
N LEU A 393 15.82 -12.27 14.07
CA LEU A 393 16.11 -10.93 14.58
C LEU A 393 16.06 -10.89 16.11
N VAL A 394 14.96 -11.37 16.70
CA VAL A 394 14.78 -11.38 18.17
C VAL A 394 15.86 -12.18 18.89
N ARG A 395 16.27 -13.34 18.33
CA ARG A 395 17.34 -14.15 18.90
C ARG A 395 18.72 -13.49 18.80
N ALA A 396 18.98 -12.82 17.67
CA ALA A 396 20.25 -12.13 17.48
C ALA A 396 20.41 -10.96 18.46
N GLU A 397 19.38 -10.15 18.65
CA GLU A 397 19.36 -9.07 19.65
C GLU A 397 19.53 -9.59 21.08
N ALA A 398 18.88 -10.69 21.43
CA ALA A 398 19.03 -11.31 22.75
C ALA A 398 20.46 -11.83 23.00
N ALA A 399 21.13 -12.34 21.95
CA ALA A 399 22.51 -12.79 22.05
C ALA A 399 23.52 -11.63 22.14
N GLU A 400 23.23 -10.47 21.56
CA GLU A 400 24.05 -9.26 21.67
C GLU A 400 23.89 -8.54 23.03
N ALA A 401 22.75 -8.77 23.72
CA ALA A 401 22.47 -8.20 25.03
C ALA A 401 22.96 -9.06 26.21
N ALA A 402 23.34 -10.33 25.98
CA ALA A 402 23.84 -11.28 26.97
C ALA A 402 25.37 -11.26 27.05
#